data_e9c7fe65863b670c44cba9f5818abe95
#
_entry.id   e9c7fe65863b670c44cba9f5818abe95
#
_cell.length_a   1.000
_cell.length_b   1.000
_cell.length_c   1.000
_cell.angle_alpha   90.00
_cell.angle_beta   90.00
_cell.angle_gamma   90.00
#
_symmetry.space_group_name_H-M   'P 1'
#
loop_
_entity.id
_entity.type
_entity.pdbx_description
1 polymer ?
#
loop_
_entity_poly.entity_id
_entity_poly.type
_entity_poly.pdbx_seq_one_letter_code
_entity_poly.pdbx_strand_id
1 'polypeptide(L)'
;MINLISRFRLTMNNPLYYLHIPKTAGTSLTSFLDAQFDRSQICHAQLLPELFNLDSDSISKYDFFRGHLWFDLNNYVGKELNYITMLRDPVQRTISWYSHVKRDINAYRHDRVVEENWSLFDFVTDKETHWDMVNAQTIFLAADLNFEKLANDPVGYGRAVIKSYAARNNDRELLDLAKSRLEKFMFFGITERMSQSLQLLSHALDVYPKFSRQKLNVSENRPLDDEISNETIQAIREITSLDQELYDWAVKTFESRYDELVNSLLMHNYISSPKHADKACNIQLSAVERKALHINTISFPDAVEQGAHFEVEVEVTNNSKYRIQSSGPYPVNICYHWIDPITDEVIIFDGVRTKIEPTLLSGESLKLNVEVIAPELSGLSTLRLTFVQEGVSWFDESQSAIFSDIEVLVK
;
A
#
# COMPACT_ATOMS: atom_id res chain seq x y z
N MET A 1 13.45 0.40 -35.83
CA MET A 1 13.07 -0.55 -34.81
C MET A 1 14.06 -0.41 -33.66
N ILE A 2 13.71 0.41 -32.69
CA ILE A 2 14.60 0.75 -31.57
C ILE A 2 14.28 -0.21 -30.45
N ASN A 3 15.24 -1.12 -30.20
CA ASN A 3 15.24 -1.96 -28.99
C ASN A 3 15.57 -1.08 -27.77
N LEU A 4 14.57 -0.47 -27.17
CA LEU A 4 14.64 0.19 -25.88
C LEU A 4 13.82 -0.61 -24.87
N ILE A 5 14.25 -1.84 -24.60
CA ILE A 5 13.93 -2.49 -23.36
C ILE A 5 15.10 -2.21 -22.41
N SER A 6 15.15 -0.99 -21.88
CA SER A 6 15.90 -0.76 -20.66
C SER A 6 15.21 -1.61 -19.59
N ARG A 7 15.84 -2.70 -19.18
CA ARG A 7 15.47 -3.45 -18.00
C ARG A 7 15.58 -2.46 -16.83
N PHE A 8 14.47 -1.94 -16.37
CA PHE A 8 14.42 -1.26 -15.10
C PHE A 8 14.82 -2.32 -14.05
N ARG A 9 16.02 -2.19 -13.51
CA ARG A 9 16.44 -3.01 -12.36
C ARG A 9 15.63 -2.56 -11.17
N LEU A 10 14.99 -3.52 -10.51
CA LEU A 10 14.40 -3.29 -9.20
C LEU A 10 15.53 -2.94 -8.23
N THR A 11 15.66 -1.68 -7.87
CA THR A 11 16.60 -1.25 -6.82
C THR A 11 15.83 -1.14 -5.52
N MET A 12 15.87 -2.19 -4.72
CA MET A 12 15.28 -2.22 -3.39
C MET A 12 16.40 -2.12 -2.35
N ASN A 13 16.14 -1.43 -1.24
CA ASN A 13 17.09 -1.32 -0.13
C ASN A 13 17.32 -2.68 0.56
N ASN A 14 16.30 -3.54 0.58
CA ASN A 14 16.36 -4.87 1.17
C ASN A 14 15.94 -5.93 0.12
N PRO A 15 16.48 -7.16 0.17
CA PRO A 15 16.06 -8.23 -0.71
C PRO A 15 14.57 -8.53 -0.59
N LEU A 16 13.95 -8.94 -1.71
CA LEU A 16 12.56 -9.39 -1.73
C LEU A 16 12.47 -10.84 -1.27
N TYR A 17 11.49 -11.15 -0.43
CA TYR A 17 11.16 -12.53 -0.10
C TYR A 17 9.69 -12.85 -0.37
N TYR A 18 9.45 -13.71 -1.36
CA TYR A 18 8.14 -14.30 -1.57
C TYR A 18 7.96 -15.53 -0.66
N LEU A 19 7.33 -15.30 0.50
CA LEU A 19 6.88 -16.37 1.39
C LEU A 19 5.74 -17.11 0.69
N HIS A 20 6.09 -18.22 0.03
CA HIS A 20 5.15 -18.98 -0.76
C HIS A 20 4.40 -20.00 0.11
N ILE A 21 3.16 -19.68 0.44
CA ILE A 21 2.23 -20.63 1.07
C ILE A 21 1.78 -21.64 0.01
N PRO A 22 1.85 -22.98 0.27
CA PRO A 22 1.45 -23.97 -0.71
C PRO A 22 0.02 -23.81 -1.19
N LYS A 23 -0.20 -23.88 -2.52
CA LYS A 23 -1.52 -23.86 -3.21
C LYS A 23 -2.21 -22.49 -3.23
N THR A 24 -1.46 -21.41 -3.09
CA THR A 24 -1.95 -20.02 -3.22
C THR A 24 -1.49 -19.37 -4.53
N ALA A 25 -1.50 -20.11 -5.65
CA ALA A 25 -1.12 -19.66 -7.00
C ALA A 25 0.36 -19.30 -7.20
N GLY A 26 1.26 -19.94 -6.46
CA GLY A 26 2.71 -19.68 -6.48
C GLY A 26 3.35 -19.70 -7.84
N THR A 27 3.02 -20.64 -8.73
CA THR A 27 3.63 -20.75 -10.07
C THR A 27 3.42 -19.48 -10.89
N SER A 28 2.23 -18.89 -10.86
CA SER A 28 1.92 -17.67 -11.63
C SER A 28 2.67 -16.46 -11.09
N LEU A 29 2.72 -16.31 -9.76
CA LEU A 29 3.41 -15.19 -9.13
C LEU A 29 4.94 -15.35 -9.25
N THR A 30 5.49 -16.54 -9.02
CA THR A 30 6.92 -16.82 -9.21
C THR A 30 7.37 -16.47 -10.63
N SER A 31 6.61 -16.88 -11.66
CA SER A 31 6.91 -16.55 -13.05
C SER A 31 6.95 -15.05 -13.31
N PHE A 32 6.05 -14.29 -12.70
CA PHE A 32 6.03 -12.82 -12.78
C PHE A 32 7.24 -12.21 -12.09
N LEU A 33 7.55 -12.65 -10.88
CA LEU A 33 8.66 -12.13 -10.08
C LEU A 33 10.02 -12.49 -10.68
N ASP A 34 10.23 -13.74 -11.10
CA ASP A 34 11.50 -14.19 -11.72
C ASP A 34 11.87 -13.35 -12.96
N ALA A 35 10.86 -12.79 -13.64
CA ALA A 35 11.09 -11.92 -14.79
C ALA A 35 11.62 -10.52 -14.41
N GLN A 36 11.55 -10.13 -13.13
CA GLN A 36 12.00 -8.82 -12.65
C GLN A 36 13.46 -8.80 -12.20
N PHE A 37 14.08 -9.98 -12.01
CA PHE A 37 15.44 -10.12 -11.52
C PHE A 37 16.35 -10.82 -12.53
N ASP A 38 17.66 -10.55 -12.45
CA ASP A 38 18.65 -11.37 -13.14
C ASP A 38 18.77 -12.72 -12.44
N ARG A 39 19.03 -13.78 -13.20
CA ARG A 39 19.10 -15.15 -12.64
C ARG A 39 20.11 -15.30 -11.50
N SER A 40 21.20 -14.56 -11.54
CA SER A 40 22.23 -14.55 -10.49
C SER A 40 21.78 -13.91 -9.18
N GLN A 41 20.72 -13.11 -9.21
CA GLN A 41 20.14 -12.43 -8.05
C GLN A 41 19.08 -13.30 -7.35
N ILE A 42 18.60 -14.35 -8.00
CA ILE A 42 17.52 -15.19 -7.50
C ILE A 42 18.09 -16.37 -6.73
N CYS A 43 17.72 -16.52 -5.48
CA CYS A 43 18.04 -17.73 -4.72
C CYS A 43 17.35 -18.94 -5.37
N HIS A 44 18.12 -19.96 -5.71
CA HIS A 44 17.60 -21.18 -6.35
C HIS A 44 16.90 -22.11 -5.35
N ALA A 45 17.23 -22.01 -4.06
CA ALA A 45 16.59 -22.81 -3.03
C ALA A 45 15.12 -22.40 -2.82
N GLN A 46 14.21 -23.35 -2.93
CA GLN A 46 12.79 -23.17 -2.70
C GLN A 46 12.27 -23.94 -1.47
N LEU A 47 13.08 -24.86 -0.97
CA LEU A 47 12.81 -25.67 0.23
C LEU A 47 13.94 -25.49 1.24
N LEU A 48 13.63 -25.68 2.53
CA LEU A 48 14.61 -25.54 3.60
C LEU A 48 15.86 -26.45 3.43
N PRO A 49 15.74 -27.73 3.05
CA PRO A 49 16.92 -28.56 2.83
C PRO A 49 17.85 -28.03 1.73
N GLU A 50 17.29 -27.41 0.69
CA GLU A 50 18.07 -26.78 -0.38
C GLU A 50 18.78 -25.52 0.12
N LEU A 51 18.08 -24.71 0.94
CA LEU A 51 18.62 -23.49 1.53
C LEU A 51 19.80 -23.79 2.47
N PHE A 52 19.68 -24.82 3.31
CA PHE A 52 20.71 -25.21 4.28
C PHE A 52 21.96 -25.80 3.63
N ASN A 53 21.91 -26.18 2.36
CA ASN A 53 23.06 -26.60 1.57
C ASN A 53 23.85 -25.43 0.95
N LEU A 54 23.36 -24.20 1.08
CA LEU A 54 24.04 -23.01 0.57
C LEU A 54 25.03 -22.47 1.61
N ASP A 55 26.17 -22.00 1.13
CA ASP A 55 27.10 -21.24 1.97
C ASP A 55 26.65 -19.80 2.19
N SER A 56 27.10 -19.19 3.30
CA SER A 56 26.72 -17.84 3.70
C SER A 56 27.09 -16.77 2.66
N ASP A 57 28.23 -16.96 1.97
CA ASP A 57 28.71 -16.02 0.95
C ASP A 57 27.79 -16.02 -0.27
N SER A 58 27.28 -17.20 -0.64
CA SER A 58 26.28 -17.34 -1.70
C SER A 58 24.93 -16.73 -1.31
N ILE A 59 24.45 -17.01 -0.08
CA ILE A 59 23.19 -16.45 0.44
C ILE A 59 23.25 -14.91 0.45
N SER A 60 24.39 -14.34 0.80
CA SER A 60 24.56 -12.89 0.91
C SER A 60 24.42 -12.14 -0.41
N LYS A 61 24.53 -12.80 -1.56
CA LYS A 61 24.48 -12.19 -2.91
C LYS A 61 23.09 -12.14 -3.52
N TYR A 62 22.13 -12.85 -2.95
CA TYR A 62 20.79 -12.88 -3.51
C TYR A 62 19.98 -11.63 -3.11
N ASP A 63 19.25 -11.11 -4.08
CA ASP A 63 18.31 -10.02 -3.92
C ASP A 63 16.83 -10.49 -3.91
N PHE A 64 16.62 -11.76 -4.30
CA PHE A 64 15.29 -12.35 -4.31
C PHE A 64 15.31 -13.79 -3.79
N PHE A 65 14.50 -14.01 -2.76
CA PHE A 65 14.22 -15.33 -2.17
C PHE A 65 12.75 -15.70 -2.45
N ARG A 66 12.50 -16.97 -2.72
CA ARG A 66 11.13 -17.47 -2.94
C ARG A 66 11.03 -18.96 -2.62
N GLY A 67 9.93 -19.37 -2.04
CA GLY A 67 9.68 -20.77 -1.74
C GLY A 67 8.98 -21.00 -0.41
N HIS A 68 8.99 -22.26 0.00
CA HIS A 68 8.41 -22.70 1.28
C HIS A 68 9.46 -22.60 2.40
N LEU A 69 10.04 -21.39 2.57
CA LEU A 69 11.17 -21.15 3.48
C LEU A 69 10.71 -20.59 4.84
N TRP A 70 9.40 -20.46 5.04
CA TRP A 70 8.73 -20.01 6.26
C TRP A 70 9.01 -18.55 6.65
N PHE A 71 8.33 -18.11 7.71
CA PHE A 71 8.56 -16.80 8.31
C PHE A 71 9.94 -16.77 9.04
N ASP A 72 10.45 -15.59 9.38
CA ASP A 72 11.76 -15.39 10.02
C ASP A 72 13.00 -15.80 9.21
N LEU A 73 12.87 -15.98 7.90
CA LEU A 73 14.00 -16.21 7.00
C LEU A 73 15.09 -15.13 7.15
N ASN A 74 14.71 -13.88 7.43
CA ASN A 74 15.62 -12.76 7.69
C ASN A 74 16.66 -13.09 8.80
N ASN A 75 16.28 -13.81 9.85
CA ASN A 75 17.17 -14.20 10.93
C ASN A 75 18.24 -15.20 10.45
N TYR A 76 17.89 -16.08 9.51
CA TYR A 76 18.83 -17.04 8.95
C TYR A 76 19.77 -16.41 7.91
N VAL A 77 19.24 -15.56 7.03
CA VAL A 77 20.05 -14.89 6.00
C VAL A 77 20.84 -13.69 6.51
N GLY A 78 20.55 -13.23 7.74
CA GLY A 78 21.24 -12.10 8.37
C GLY A 78 20.97 -10.73 7.71
N LYS A 79 19.83 -10.58 7.04
CA LYS A 79 19.40 -9.36 6.36
C LYS A 79 17.91 -9.10 6.62
N GLU A 80 17.56 -7.83 6.69
CA GLU A 80 16.15 -7.43 6.59
C GLU A 80 15.61 -7.80 5.21
N LEU A 81 14.40 -8.36 5.16
CA LEU A 81 13.74 -8.78 3.94
C LEU A 81 12.40 -8.05 3.75
N ASN A 82 12.09 -7.71 2.51
CA ASN A 82 10.78 -7.23 2.11
C ASN A 82 9.86 -8.43 1.83
N TYR A 83 8.98 -8.73 2.77
CA TYR A 83 8.08 -9.88 2.65
C TYR A 83 6.90 -9.60 1.73
N ILE A 84 6.60 -10.56 0.86
CA ILE A 84 5.36 -10.61 0.09
C ILE A 84 4.77 -12.01 0.16
N THR A 85 3.44 -12.13 0.02
CA THR A 85 2.75 -13.44 -0.01
C THR A 85 1.45 -13.39 -0.78
N MET A 86 0.84 -14.56 -0.98
CA MET A 86 -0.51 -14.74 -1.52
C MET A 86 -1.34 -15.58 -0.56
N LEU A 87 -2.59 -15.18 -0.40
CA LEU A 87 -3.61 -15.97 0.30
C LEU A 87 -4.65 -16.50 -0.67
N ARG A 88 -5.33 -17.54 -0.26
CA ARG A 88 -6.40 -18.18 -1.01
C ARG A 88 -7.56 -18.56 -0.09
N ASP A 89 -8.78 -18.59 -0.64
CA ASP A 89 -9.92 -19.19 0.05
C ASP A 89 -9.54 -20.55 0.64
N PRO A 90 -9.76 -20.80 1.94
CA PRO A 90 -9.26 -22.01 2.62
C PRO A 90 -9.85 -23.30 2.08
N VAL A 91 -11.13 -23.28 1.67
CA VAL A 91 -11.78 -24.44 1.05
C VAL A 91 -11.12 -24.76 -0.30
N GLN A 92 -10.96 -23.74 -1.14
CA GLN A 92 -10.35 -23.85 -2.44
C GLN A 92 -8.87 -24.25 -2.37
N ARG A 93 -8.16 -23.77 -1.34
CA ARG A 93 -6.79 -24.20 -1.07
C ARG A 93 -6.72 -25.67 -0.71
N THR A 94 -7.58 -26.16 0.17
CA THR A 94 -7.63 -27.55 0.64
C THR A 94 -7.97 -28.51 -0.52
N ILE A 95 -8.95 -28.18 -1.36
CA ILE A 95 -9.28 -28.94 -2.57
C ILE A 95 -8.07 -29.02 -3.52
N SER A 96 -7.38 -27.89 -3.69
CA SER A 96 -6.17 -27.83 -4.52
C SER A 96 -5.02 -28.67 -3.95
N TRP A 97 -4.92 -28.75 -2.61
CA TRP A 97 -3.92 -29.59 -1.94
C TRP A 97 -4.21 -31.07 -2.12
N TYR A 98 -5.45 -31.49 -1.91
CA TYR A 98 -5.87 -32.86 -2.21
C TYR A 98 -5.58 -33.27 -3.66
N SER A 99 -5.96 -32.43 -4.63
CA SER A 99 -5.70 -32.68 -6.04
C SER A 99 -4.20 -32.74 -6.37
N HIS A 100 -3.36 -32.03 -5.64
CA HIS A 100 -1.91 -32.11 -5.76
C HIS A 100 -1.38 -33.43 -5.21
N VAL A 101 -1.79 -33.80 -4.00
CA VAL A 101 -1.34 -35.07 -3.36
C VAL A 101 -1.72 -36.28 -4.20
N LYS A 102 -2.89 -36.30 -4.84
CA LYS A 102 -3.29 -37.39 -5.76
C LYS A 102 -2.41 -37.50 -7.01
N ARG A 103 -1.76 -36.44 -7.45
CA ARG A 103 -0.99 -36.43 -8.72
C ARG A 103 0.51 -36.54 -8.51
N ASP A 104 1.01 -36.01 -7.41
CA ASP A 104 2.45 -35.92 -7.17
C ASP A 104 2.92 -37.08 -6.29
N ILE A 105 3.62 -38.04 -6.92
CA ILE A 105 4.15 -39.23 -6.25
C ILE A 105 5.09 -38.91 -5.08
N ASN A 106 5.70 -37.74 -5.07
CA ASN A 106 6.59 -37.31 -3.98
C ASN A 106 5.84 -36.57 -2.87
N ALA A 107 4.53 -36.31 -3.04
CA ALA A 107 3.76 -35.60 -2.03
C ALA A 107 3.56 -36.46 -0.78
N TYR A 108 3.68 -35.81 0.38
CA TYR A 108 3.33 -36.47 1.65
C TYR A 108 1.92 -37.04 1.59
N ARG A 109 1.73 -38.29 1.95
CA ARG A 109 0.49 -39.08 1.89
C ARG A 109 0.05 -39.56 0.49
N HIS A 110 0.83 -39.34 -0.58
CA HIS A 110 0.40 -39.77 -1.93
C HIS A 110 0.03 -41.25 -1.95
N ASP A 111 0.95 -42.12 -1.48
CA ASP A 111 0.74 -43.58 -1.51
C ASP A 111 -0.57 -43.96 -0.79
N ARG A 112 -0.76 -43.45 0.42
CA ARG A 112 -1.95 -43.74 1.22
C ARG A 112 -3.23 -43.25 0.54
N VAL A 113 -3.22 -42.03 -0.01
CA VAL A 113 -4.37 -41.45 -0.71
C VAL A 113 -4.76 -42.23 -1.95
N VAL A 114 -3.77 -42.73 -2.68
CA VAL A 114 -3.99 -43.45 -3.94
C VAL A 114 -4.31 -44.93 -3.68
N GLU A 115 -3.54 -45.62 -2.84
CA GLU A 115 -3.75 -47.06 -2.55
C GLU A 115 -5.04 -47.33 -1.80
N GLU A 116 -5.40 -46.48 -0.83
CA GLU A 116 -6.66 -46.61 -0.07
C GLU A 116 -7.84 -45.93 -0.78
N ASN A 117 -7.62 -45.32 -1.98
CA ASN A 117 -8.62 -44.61 -2.78
C ASN A 117 -9.42 -43.56 -1.98
N TRP A 118 -8.72 -42.74 -1.21
CA TRP A 118 -9.35 -41.73 -0.36
C TRP A 118 -10.16 -40.72 -1.18
N SER A 119 -11.39 -40.47 -0.70
CA SER A 119 -12.16 -39.30 -1.09
C SER A 119 -11.58 -38.00 -0.48
N LEU A 120 -12.06 -36.83 -0.92
CA LEU A 120 -11.71 -35.57 -0.28
C LEU A 120 -12.16 -35.54 1.21
N PHE A 121 -13.30 -36.19 1.52
CA PHE A 121 -13.79 -36.30 2.89
C PHE A 121 -12.84 -37.12 3.76
N ASP A 122 -12.41 -38.30 3.32
CA ASP A 122 -11.43 -39.13 4.02
C ASP A 122 -10.12 -38.35 4.25
N PHE A 123 -9.69 -37.62 3.23
CA PHE A 123 -8.46 -36.85 3.25
C PHE A 123 -8.47 -35.75 4.31
N VAL A 124 -9.58 -35.03 4.51
CA VAL A 124 -9.70 -33.95 5.49
C VAL A 124 -10.05 -34.41 6.90
N THR A 125 -10.66 -35.58 7.05
CA THR A 125 -11.11 -36.12 8.34
C THR A 125 -10.09 -37.07 8.99
N ASP A 126 -9.06 -37.52 8.28
CA ASP A 126 -8.00 -38.38 8.84
C ASP A 126 -7.11 -37.63 9.85
N LYS A 127 -7.42 -37.79 11.11
CA LYS A 127 -6.76 -37.08 12.24
C LYS A 127 -5.26 -37.32 12.38
N GLU A 128 -4.75 -38.39 11.80
CA GLU A 128 -3.31 -38.69 11.87
C GLU A 128 -2.47 -37.79 10.94
N THR A 129 -3.06 -37.43 9.79
CA THR A 129 -2.32 -36.78 8.72
C THR A 129 -2.86 -35.43 8.28
N HIS A 130 -4.08 -35.02 8.70
CA HIS A 130 -4.68 -33.76 8.25
C HIS A 130 -3.97 -32.50 8.77
N TRP A 131 -2.99 -32.63 9.65
CA TRP A 131 -2.27 -31.53 10.27
C TRP A 131 -1.62 -30.56 9.25
N ASP A 132 -1.32 -31.00 8.05
CA ASP A 132 -0.76 -30.19 6.97
C ASP A 132 -1.79 -29.26 6.30
N MET A 133 -3.07 -29.41 6.66
CA MET A 133 -4.17 -28.57 6.19
C MET A 133 -4.76 -27.66 7.27
N VAL A 134 -4.66 -28.09 8.56
CA VAL A 134 -5.24 -27.34 9.68
C VAL A 134 -4.66 -25.96 9.76
N ASN A 135 -5.48 -24.94 9.51
CA ASN A 135 -5.10 -23.51 9.56
C ASN A 135 -3.75 -23.21 8.91
N ALA A 136 -3.49 -23.85 7.78
CA ALA A 136 -2.14 -23.89 7.21
C ALA A 136 -1.61 -22.51 6.78
N GLN A 137 -2.46 -21.60 6.33
CA GLN A 137 -2.05 -20.25 5.96
C GLN A 137 -1.67 -19.44 7.19
N THR A 138 -2.48 -19.53 8.25
CA THR A 138 -2.21 -18.91 9.55
C THR A 138 -0.90 -19.44 10.15
N ILE A 139 -0.70 -20.76 10.12
CA ILE A 139 0.52 -21.39 10.64
C ILE A 139 1.76 -20.97 9.83
N PHE A 140 1.68 -20.92 8.50
CA PHE A 140 2.80 -20.46 7.67
C PHE A 140 3.25 -19.03 7.97
N LEU A 141 2.30 -18.16 8.36
CA LEU A 141 2.58 -16.77 8.69
C LEU A 141 3.03 -16.57 10.13
N ALA A 142 2.58 -17.43 11.06
CA ALA A 142 2.73 -17.15 12.49
C ALA A 142 3.56 -18.17 13.26
N ALA A 143 3.81 -19.38 12.71
CA ALA A 143 4.62 -20.37 13.42
C ALA A 143 6.06 -19.89 13.60
N ASP A 144 6.56 -20.00 14.83
CA ASP A 144 7.96 -19.73 15.12
C ASP A 144 8.78 -21.01 14.93
N LEU A 145 9.69 -20.97 13.96
CA LEU A 145 10.58 -22.06 13.63
C LEU A 145 12.01 -21.67 13.97
N ASN A 146 12.67 -22.52 14.77
CA ASN A 146 14.08 -22.34 15.05
C ASN A 146 14.91 -22.86 13.88
N PHE A 147 15.52 -21.96 13.12
CA PHE A 147 16.29 -22.30 11.91
C PHE A 147 17.54 -23.15 12.20
N GLU A 148 18.15 -23.00 13.36
CA GLU A 148 19.29 -23.84 13.76
C GLU A 148 18.85 -25.31 13.96
N LYS A 149 17.71 -25.53 14.61
CA LYS A 149 17.12 -26.87 14.74
C LYS A 149 16.64 -27.43 13.42
N LEU A 150 16.07 -26.59 12.54
CA LEU A 150 15.67 -26.97 11.19
C LEU A 150 16.88 -27.37 10.34
N ALA A 151 18.01 -26.69 10.46
CA ALA A 151 19.23 -27.05 9.73
C ALA A 151 19.76 -28.46 10.10
N ASN A 152 19.55 -28.85 11.37
CA ASN A 152 19.95 -30.20 11.83
C ASN A 152 18.91 -31.28 11.46
N ASP A 153 17.60 -30.95 11.46
CA ASP A 153 16.53 -31.90 11.12
C ASP A 153 15.38 -31.14 10.43
N PRO A 154 15.52 -30.81 9.15
CA PRO A 154 14.53 -29.97 8.46
C PRO A 154 13.16 -30.63 8.29
N VAL A 155 13.09 -31.97 8.26
CA VAL A 155 11.85 -32.70 8.06
C VAL A 155 11.20 -33.06 9.38
N GLY A 156 11.94 -33.71 10.29
CA GLY A 156 11.38 -34.21 11.57
C GLY A 156 11.02 -33.08 12.52
N TYR A 157 11.92 -32.13 12.75
CA TYR A 157 11.67 -30.98 13.62
C TYR A 157 10.55 -30.10 13.03
N GLY A 158 10.61 -29.74 11.75
CA GLY A 158 9.59 -28.92 11.10
C GLY A 158 8.20 -29.54 11.19
N ARG A 159 8.09 -30.84 10.88
CA ARG A 159 6.83 -31.59 11.02
C ARG A 159 6.31 -31.61 12.46
N ALA A 160 7.17 -31.82 13.45
CA ALA A 160 6.78 -31.84 14.86
C ALA A 160 6.23 -30.48 15.31
N VAL A 161 6.87 -29.39 14.92
CA VAL A 161 6.43 -28.02 15.22
C VAL A 161 5.08 -27.75 14.56
N ILE A 162 4.91 -28.01 13.27
CA ILE A 162 3.65 -27.77 12.57
C ILE A 162 2.51 -28.59 13.18
N LYS A 163 2.73 -29.87 13.51
CA LYS A 163 1.73 -30.69 14.22
C LYS A 163 1.34 -30.07 15.57
N SER A 164 2.29 -29.48 16.29
CA SER A 164 1.99 -28.84 17.58
C SER A 164 1.11 -27.60 17.43
N TYR A 165 1.29 -26.81 16.38
CA TYR A 165 0.41 -25.68 16.04
C TYR A 165 -0.96 -26.17 15.56
N ALA A 166 -1.01 -27.16 14.69
CA ALA A 166 -2.26 -27.75 14.19
C ALA A 166 -3.12 -28.34 15.30
N ALA A 167 -2.51 -28.90 16.36
CA ALA A 167 -3.22 -29.39 17.54
C ALA A 167 -3.94 -28.28 18.34
N ARG A 168 -3.54 -27.00 18.15
CA ARG A 168 -4.14 -25.82 18.79
C ARG A 168 -5.12 -25.12 17.82
N ASN A 169 -6.08 -25.84 17.28
CA ASN A 169 -6.93 -25.42 16.17
C ASN A 169 -7.63 -24.05 16.36
N ASN A 170 -7.87 -23.60 17.60
CA ASN A 170 -8.54 -22.33 17.92
C ASN A 170 -7.61 -21.32 18.59
N ASP A 171 -6.31 -21.35 18.27
CA ASP A 171 -5.31 -20.45 18.82
C ASP A 171 -5.49 -19.02 18.31
N ARG A 172 -6.14 -18.17 19.10
CA ARG A 172 -6.43 -16.76 18.77
C ARG A 172 -5.15 -15.94 18.71
N GLU A 173 -4.17 -16.20 19.55
CA GLU A 173 -2.89 -15.49 19.57
C GLU A 173 -2.13 -15.75 18.27
N LEU A 174 -2.22 -16.98 17.75
CA LEU A 174 -1.62 -17.33 16.45
C LEU A 174 -2.26 -16.55 15.29
N LEU A 175 -3.59 -16.39 15.31
CA LEU A 175 -4.31 -15.61 14.30
C LEU A 175 -3.92 -14.13 14.37
N ASP A 176 -3.88 -13.55 15.56
CA ASP A 176 -3.52 -12.14 15.75
C ASP A 176 -2.08 -11.88 15.33
N LEU A 177 -1.17 -12.81 15.60
CA LEU A 177 0.20 -12.74 15.14
C LEU A 177 0.29 -12.82 13.62
N ALA A 178 -0.47 -13.72 12.96
CA ALA A 178 -0.52 -13.82 11.50
C ALA A 178 -1.01 -12.51 10.86
N LYS A 179 -2.07 -11.90 11.38
CA LYS A 179 -2.57 -10.60 10.92
C LYS A 179 -1.53 -9.50 11.11
N SER A 180 -0.92 -9.39 12.29
CA SER A 180 0.11 -8.39 12.58
C SER A 180 1.34 -8.51 11.66
N ARG A 181 1.74 -9.73 11.30
CA ARG A 181 2.82 -9.98 10.34
C ARG A 181 2.42 -9.57 8.93
N LEU A 182 1.22 -9.93 8.47
CA LEU A 182 0.68 -9.54 7.16
C LEU A 182 0.53 -8.02 6.98
N GLU A 183 0.17 -7.30 8.04
CA GLU A 183 0.10 -5.82 8.00
C GLU A 183 1.45 -5.19 7.66
N LYS A 184 2.54 -5.80 8.15
CA LYS A 184 3.93 -5.33 7.95
C LYS A 184 4.53 -5.79 6.62
N PHE A 185 3.91 -6.75 5.94
CA PHE A 185 4.38 -7.19 4.63
C PHE A 185 4.28 -6.06 3.61
N MET A 186 5.29 -5.94 2.78
CA MET A 186 5.28 -5.01 1.66
C MET A 186 4.07 -5.22 0.76
N PHE A 187 3.67 -6.48 0.58
CA PHE A 187 2.50 -6.85 -0.21
C PHE A 187 1.94 -8.20 0.24
N PHE A 188 0.62 -8.31 0.20
CA PHE A 188 -0.06 -9.60 0.10
C PHE A 188 -1.18 -9.50 -0.94
N GLY A 189 -1.40 -10.61 -1.65
CA GLY A 189 -2.44 -10.70 -2.67
C GLY A 189 -3.45 -11.80 -2.35
N ILE A 190 -4.54 -11.78 -3.12
CA ILE A 190 -5.66 -12.73 -3.03
C ILE A 190 -5.71 -13.52 -4.33
N THR A 191 -5.63 -14.85 -4.25
CA THR A 191 -5.57 -15.74 -5.42
C THR A 191 -6.79 -15.60 -6.32
N GLU A 192 -7.97 -15.45 -5.74
CA GLU A 192 -9.24 -15.27 -6.43
C GLU A 192 -9.32 -13.92 -7.17
N ARG A 193 -8.47 -12.98 -6.78
CA ARG A 193 -8.33 -11.64 -7.37
C ARG A 193 -6.96 -11.43 -8.02
N MET A 194 -6.47 -12.43 -8.73
CA MET A 194 -5.10 -12.45 -9.29
C MET A 194 -4.75 -11.19 -10.10
N SER A 195 -5.66 -10.71 -10.97
CA SER A 195 -5.39 -9.51 -11.78
C SER A 195 -5.17 -8.27 -10.93
N GLN A 196 -6.01 -8.06 -9.91
CA GLN A 196 -5.89 -6.93 -8.99
C GLN A 196 -4.65 -7.09 -8.10
N SER A 197 -4.35 -8.32 -7.67
CA SER A 197 -3.15 -8.64 -6.88
C SER A 197 -1.88 -8.30 -7.66
N LEU A 198 -1.81 -8.65 -8.94
CA LEU A 198 -0.65 -8.32 -9.78
C LEU A 198 -0.54 -6.81 -10.05
N GLN A 199 -1.66 -6.08 -10.19
CA GLN A 199 -1.66 -4.62 -10.34
C GLN A 199 -1.12 -3.94 -9.08
N LEU A 200 -1.62 -4.34 -7.91
CA LEU A 200 -1.16 -3.81 -6.63
C LEU A 200 0.31 -4.14 -6.37
N LEU A 201 0.74 -5.37 -6.67
CA LEU A 201 2.14 -5.80 -6.57
C LEU A 201 3.04 -5.01 -7.52
N SER A 202 2.61 -4.81 -8.78
CA SER A 202 3.38 -4.03 -9.76
C SER A 202 3.59 -2.59 -9.29
N HIS A 203 2.56 -1.99 -8.69
CA HIS A 203 2.68 -0.67 -8.08
C HIS A 203 3.64 -0.67 -6.88
N ALA A 204 3.53 -1.66 -5.98
CA ALA A 204 4.40 -1.77 -4.81
C ALA A 204 5.88 -1.99 -5.18
N LEU A 205 6.14 -2.66 -6.29
CA LEU A 205 7.49 -2.94 -6.80
C LEU A 205 7.99 -1.90 -7.81
N ASP A 206 7.16 -0.92 -8.19
CA ASP A 206 7.44 0.04 -9.26
C ASP A 206 7.86 -0.64 -10.58
N VAL A 207 7.16 -1.70 -10.96
CA VAL A 207 7.42 -2.45 -12.19
C VAL A 207 6.26 -2.35 -13.16
N TYR A 208 6.57 -2.48 -14.46
CA TYR A 208 5.54 -2.43 -15.49
C TYR A 208 4.55 -3.61 -15.36
N PRO A 209 3.23 -3.36 -15.27
CA PRO A 209 2.21 -4.39 -15.08
C PRO A 209 1.97 -5.22 -16.35
N LYS A 210 2.96 -6.00 -16.77
CA LYS A 210 2.85 -6.90 -17.91
C LYS A 210 2.28 -8.25 -17.48
N PHE A 211 0.99 -8.42 -17.64
CA PHE A 211 0.30 -9.66 -17.27
C PHE A 211 0.11 -10.56 -18.49
N SER A 212 0.55 -11.82 -18.37
CA SER A 212 0.12 -12.86 -19.29
C SER A 212 -1.31 -13.26 -18.96
N ARG A 213 -2.19 -13.28 -19.97
CA ARG A 213 -3.57 -13.81 -19.82
C ARG A 213 -3.63 -15.33 -19.70
N GLN A 214 -2.50 -16.02 -19.87
CA GLN A 214 -2.47 -17.47 -19.73
C GLN A 214 -2.62 -17.85 -18.25
N LYS A 215 -3.71 -18.57 -17.96
CA LYS A 215 -3.85 -19.25 -16.67
C LYS A 215 -2.83 -20.40 -16.65
N LEU A 216 -1.74 -20.23 -15.91
CA LEU A 216 -0.77 -21.29 -15.66
C LEU A 216 -1.36 -22.25 -14.61
N ASN A 217 -1.32 -23.56 -14.89
CA ASN A 217 -1.72 -24.62 -13.95
C ASN A 217 -3.20 -24.61 -13.51
N VAL A 218 -4.16 -24.61 -14.43
CA VAL A 218 -5.51 -25.09 -14.14
C VAL A 218 -5.45 -26.63 -14.10
N SER A 219 -5.73 -27.23 -12.95
CA SER A 219 -5.79 -28.69 -12.83
C SER A 219 -6.97 -29.21 -13.66
N GLU A 220 -6.70 -30.00 -14.71
CA GLU A 220 -7.73 -30.57 -15.60
C GLU A 220 -8.71 -31.52 -14.87
N ASN A 221 -8.27 -32.12 -13.74
CA ASN A 221 -9.05 -33.10 -12.96
C ASN A 221 -9.37 -32.55 -11.54
N ARG A 222 -9.67 -31.27 -11.41
CA ARG A 222 -10.13 -30.71 -10.14
C ARG A 222 -11.62 -31.07 -9.98
N PRO A 223 -12.08 -31.61 -8.82
CA PRO A 223 -13.49 -31.73 -8.53
C PRO A 223 -14.19 -30.38 -8.76
N LEU A 224 -15.32 -30.39 -9.47
CA LEU A 224 -16.16 -29.22 -9.59
C LEU A 224 -16.79 -28.91 -8.23
N ASP A 225 -16.96 -27.65 -7.89
CA ASP A 225 -17.51 -27.24 -6.58
C ASP A 225 -18.90 -27.86 -6.33
N ASP A 226 -19.69 -28.08 -7.39
CA ASP A 226 -21.03 -28.71 -7.33
C ASP A 226 -20.99 -30.24 -7.06
N GLU A 227 -19.80 -30.87 -7.15
CA GLU A 227 -19.61 -32.30 -6.90
C GLU A 227 -19.17 -32.60 -5.46
N ILE A 228 -18.87 -31.58 -4.67
CA ILE A 228 -18.36 -31.72 -3.30
C ILE A 228 -19.54 -31.62 -2.32
N SER A 229 -19.70 -32.66 -1.48
CA SER A 229 -20.78 -32.69 -0.51
C SER A 229 -20.68 -31.56 0.53
N ASN A 230 -21.81 -31.07 1.03
CA ASN A 230 -21.86 -30.08 2.10
C ASN A 230 -21.14 -30.57 3.37
N GLU A 231 -21.17 -31.86 3.65
CA GLU A 231 -20.45 -32.47 4.77
C GLU A 231 -18.94 -32.31 4.63
N THR A 232 -18.41 -32.56 3.43
CA THR A 232 -16.98 -32.35 3.13
C THR A 232 -16.59 -30.88 3.27
N ILE A 233 -17.40 -29.95 2.76
CA ILE A 233 -17.16 -28.50 2.90
C ILE A 233 -17.15 -28.10 4.38
N GLN A 234 -18.09 -28.63 5.18
CA GLN A 234 -18.16 -28.36 6.61
C GLN A 234 -16.92 -28.89 7.33
N ALA A 235 -16.48 -30.10 7.04
CA ALA A 235 -15.25 -30.68 7.59
C ALA A 235 -14.01 -29.83 7.29
N ILE A 236 -13.90 -29.31 6.04
CA ILE A 236 -12.81 -28.38 5.68
C ILE A 236 -12.90 -27.11 6.52
N ARG A 237 -14.07 -26.49 6.63
CA ARG A 237 -14.24 -25.23 7.39
C ARG A 237 -13.91 -25.41 8.87
N GLU A 238 -14.18 -26.56 9.45
CA GLU A 238 -13.85 -26.86 10.85
C GLU A 238 -12.35 -26.87 11.10
N ILE A 239 -11.56 -27.49 10.20
CA ILE A 239 -10.11 -27.55 10.33
C ILE A 239 -9.38 -26.30 9.84
N THR A 240 -10.08 -25.39 9.16
CA THR A 240 -9.50 -24.15 8.60
C THR A 240 -10.16 -22.89 9.14
N SER A 241 -10.72 -22.94 10.36
CA SER A 241 -11.49 -21.84 10.92
C SER A 241 -10.68 -20.56 11.11
N LEU A 242 -9.43 -20.64 11.57
CA LEU A 242 -8.55 -19.46 11.67
C LEU A 242 -8.12 -18.95 10.30
N ASP A 243 -7.87 -19.84 9.34
CA ASP A 243 -7.57 -19.46 7.97
C ASP A 243 -8.74 -18.70 7.33
N GLN A 244 -10.01 -19.08 7.64
CA GLN A 244 -11.18 -18.37 7.14
C GLN A 244 -11.24 -16.95 7.70
N GLU A 245 -11.05 -16.78 9.00
CA GLU A 245 -11.04 -15.46 9.62
C GLU A 245 -9.87 -14.58 9.14
N LEU A 246 -8.69 -15.19 8.94
CA LEU A 246 -7.53 -14.52 8.36
C LEU A 246 -7.82 -14.06 6.93
N TYR A 247 -8.40 -14.95 6.12
CA TYR A 247 -8.74 -14.68 4.73
C TYR A 247 -9.79 -13.56 4.61
N ASP A 248 -10.87 -13.62 5.40
CA ASP A 248 -11.92 -12.60 5.40
C ASP A 248 -11.39 -11.21 5.78
N TRP A 249 -10.50 -11.16 6.78
CA TRP A 249 -9.80 -9.94 7.15
C TRP A 249 -8.86 -9.47 6.03
N ALA A 250 -8.11 -10.37 5.44
CA ALA A 250 -7.17 -10.05 4.36
C ALA A 250 -7.88 -9.54 3.10
N VAL A 251 -9.03 -10.11 2.74
CA VAL A 251 -9.84 -9.63 1.60
C VAL A 251 -10.27 -8.18 1.82
N LYS A 252 -10.79 -7.84 3.01
CA LYS A 252 -11.21 -6.47 3.33
C LYS A 252 -10.04 -5.48 3.28
N THR A 253 -8.90 -5.87 3.85
CA THR A 253 -7.69 -5.04 3.84
C THR A 253 -7.14 -4.87 2.42
N PHE A 254 -7.17 -5.93 1.62
CA PHE A 254 -6.78 -5.90 0.21
C PHE A 254 -7.68 -4.97 -0.62
N GLU A 255 -8.99 -5.04 -0.43
CA GLU A 255 -9.95 -4.15 -1.08
C GLU A 255 -9.66 -2.68 -0.77
N SER A 256 -9.45 -2.34 0.50
CA SER A 256 -9.09 -0.97 0.90
C SER A 256 -7.80 -0.49 0.20
N ARG A 257 -6.75 -1.31 0.23
CA ARG A 257 -5.46 -0.98 -0.43
C ARG A 257 -5.61 -0.83 -1.96
N TYR A 258 -6.44 -1.66 -2.57
CA TYR A 258 -6.67 -1.58 -4.02
C TYR A 258 -7.48 -0.33 -4.39
N ASP A 259 -8.50 0.02 -3.63
CA ASP A 259 -9.28 1.24 -3.82
C ASP A 259 -8.42 2.49 -3.61
N GLU A 260 -7.55 2.50 -2.61
CA GLU A 260 -6.57 3.57 -2.39
C GLU A 260 -5.63 3.74 -3.60
N LEU A 261 -5.12 2.63 -4.15
CA LEU A 261 -4.30 2.64 -5.37
C LEU A 261 -5.07 3.24 -6.55
N VAL A 262 -6.29 2.73 -6.81
CA VAL A 262 -7.12 3.20 -7.94
C VAL A 262 -7.41 4.70 -7.80
N ASN A 263 -7.81 5.14 -6.61
CA ASN A 263 -8.08 6.55 -6.34
C ASN A 263 -6.82 7.41 -6.54
N SER A 264 -5.66 6.97 -6.06
CA SER A 264 -4.38 7.66 -6.25
C SER A 264 -4.03 7.81 -7.75
N LEU A 265 -4.17 6.73 -8.52
CA LEU A 265 -3.90 6.74 -9.95
C LEU A 265 -4.89 7.63 -10.73
N LEU A 266 -6.17 7.59 -10.38
CA LEU A 266 -7.19 8.45 -10.98
C LEU A 266 -6.91 9.93 -10.69
N MET A 267 -6.56 10.26 -9.44
CA MET A 267 -6.20 11.62 -9.05
C MET A 267 -4.93 12.08 -9.76
N HIS A 268 -3.90 11.24 -9.82
CA HIS A 268 -2.67 11.58 -10.55
C HIS A 268 -2.95 11.83 -12.02
N ASN A 269 -3.72 10.95 -12.68
CA ASN A 269 -4.11 11.12 -14.09
C ASN A 269 -4.96 12.38 -14.30
N TYR A 270 -5.87 12.69 -13.39
CA TYR A 270 -6.70 13.89 -13.47
C TYR A 270 -5.83 15.15 -13.36
N ILE A 271 -4.93 15.21 -12.38
CA ILE A 271 -4.03 16.34 -12.15
C ILE A 271 -3.06 16.53 -13.33
N SER A 272 -2.54 15.43 -13.91
CA SER A 272 -1.51 15.47 -14.97
C SER A 272 -2.10 15.59 -16.37
N SER A 273 -3.42 15.50 -16.54
CA SER A 273 -4.05 15.48 -17.86
C SER A 273 -4.09 16.87 -18.51
N PRO A 274 -3.54 17.08 -19.73
CA PRO A 274 -3.68 18.34 -20.45
C PRO A 274 -5.15 18.76 -20.71
N LYS A 275 -6.07 17.78 -20.79
CA LYS A 275 -7.51 18.04 -20.96
C LYS A 275 -8.17 18.71 -19.75
N HIS A 276 -7.53 18.62 -18.60
CA HIS A 276 -7.97 19.22 -17.36
C HIS A 276 -7.07 20.36 -16.90
N ALA A 277 -6.08 20.73 -17.70
CA ALA A 277 -5.20 21.87 -17.41
C ALA A 277 -5.98 23.17 -17.20
N ASP A 278 -7.07 23.36 -17.99
CA ASP A 278 -7.98 24.49 -17.88
C ASP A 278 -9.09 24.31 -16.83
N LYS A 279 -9.29 23.09 -16.34
CA LYS A 279 -10.22 22.79 -15.26
C LYS A 279 -9.40 22.59 -14.01
N ALA A 280 -9.35 23.62 -13.22
CA ALA A 280 -8.61 23.60 -11.96
C ALA A 280 -8.83 22.34 -11.19
N CYS A 281 -7.75 21.64 -11.01
CA CYS A 281 -7.68 20.51 -10.15
C CYS A 281 -7.41 20.96 -8.74
N ASN A 282 -8.43 21.42 -8.08
CA ASN A 282 -8.29 21.77 -6.70
C ASN A 282 -8.74 20.60 -5.86
N ILE A 283 -7.78 20.04 -5.16
CA ILE A 283 -8.03 19.15 -4.03
C ILE A 283 -8.15 20.00 -2.77
N GLN A 284 -8.77 19.45 -1.74
CA GLN A 284 -8.72 20.02 -0.41
C GLN A 284 -7.29 19.85 0.13
N LEU A 285 -6.56 20.97 0.26
CA LEU A 285 -5.20 20.94 0.77
C LEU A 285 -5.18 20.64 2.27
N SER A 286 -4.40 19.65 2.68
CA SER A 286 -4.13 19.39 4.09
C SER A 286 -3.30 20.54 4.71
N ALA A 287 -3.26 20.61 6.05
CA ALA A 287 -2.43 21.61 6.75
C ALA A 287 -0.96 21.56 6.34
N VAL A 288 -0.42 20.38 6.05
CA VAL A 288 0.98 20.22 5.60
C VAL A 288 1.18 20.80 4.20
N GLU A 289 0.22 20.59 3.31
CA GLU A 289 0.29 21.11 1.93
C GLU A 289 0.10 22.62 1.89
N ARG A 290 -0.78 23.17 2.74
CA ARG A 290 -0.93 24.61 2.91
C ARG A 290 0.36 25.30 3.36
N LYS A 291 1.14 24.69 4.29
CA LYS A 291 2.44 25.21 4.73
C LYS A 291 3.50 25.32 3.65
N ALA A 292 3.30 24.66 2.53
CA ALA A 292 4.21 24.74 1.39
C ALA A 292 3.94 25.96 0.47
N LEU A 293 2.88 26.75 0.77
CA LEU A 293 2.64 28.02 0.11
C LEU A 293 3.23 29.15 0.95
N HIS A 294 3.74 30.18 0.27
CA HIS A 294 4.29 31.38 0.92
C HIS A 294 3.71 32.63 0.27
N ILE A 295 3.51 33.66 1.05
CA ILE A 295 3.12 35.00 0.62
C ILE A 295 4.03 36.01 1.29
N ASN A 296 4.67 36.87 0.48
CA ASN A 296 5.54 37.92 0.93
C ASN A 296 5.06 39.26 0.34
N THR A 297 4.91 40.26 1.16
CA THR A 297 4.60 41.63 0.69
C THR A 297 5.86 42.27 0.12
N ILE A 298 5.73 42.85 -1.08
CA ILE A 298 6.82 43.57 -1.79
C ILE A 298 6.69 45.06 -1.57
N SER A 299 5.50 45.60 -1.85
CA SER A 299 5.24 47.02 -1.71
C SER A 299 3.78 47.31 -1.29
N PHE A 300 3.60 48.36 -0.52
CA PHE A 300 2.27 48.82 -0.04
C PHE A 300 2.33 50.28 0.31
N PRO A 301 1.22 51.02 0.35
CA PRO A 301 1.18 52.41 0.82
C PRO A 301 1.28 52.49 2.35
N ASP A 302 2.11 53.39 2.87
CA ASP A 302 2.25 53.62 4.31
C ASP A 302 0.97 54.20 4.96
N ALA A 303 0.13 54.88 4.17
CA ALA A 303 -1.11 55.48 4.65
C ALA A 303 -2.20 55.48 3.54
N VAL A 304 -3.43 55.29 3.94
CA VAL A 304 -4.61 55.27 3.06
C VAL A 304 -5.79 56.00 3.70
N GLU A 305 -6.73 56.52 2.92
CA GLU A 305 -8.00 57.10 3.43
C GLU A 305 -8.97 55.99 3.83
N GLN A 306 -9.88 56.27 4.77
CA GLN A 306 -10.97 55.39 5.17
C GLN A 306 -11.78 54.91 3.95
N GLY A 307 -12.12 53.65 3.86
CA GLY A 307 -12.87 53.06 2.77
C GLY A 307 -12.16 53.07 1.39
N ALA A 308 -10.92 53.56 1.30
CA ALA A 308 -10.19 53.66 0.05
C ALA A 308 -9.83 52.29 -0.51
N HIS A 309 -9.90 52.15 -1.84
CA HIS A 309 -9.39 50.99 -2.59
C HIS A 309 -7.92 51.27 -2.93
N PHE A 310 -7.05 50.31 -2.64
CA PHE A 310 -5.65 50.35 -2.97
C PHE A 310 -5.10 48.99 -3.27
N GLU A 311 -3.91 48.92 -3.83
CA GLU A 311 -3.21 47.68 -4.18
C GLU A 311 -2.02 47.43 -3.31
N VAL A 312 -1.77 46.14 -3.00
CA VAL A 312 -0.58 45.67 -2.33
C VAL A 312 0.13 44.69 -3.25
N GLU A 313 1.37 44.95 -3.64
CA GLU A 313 2.17 44.02 -4.44
C GLU A 313 2.72 42.91 -3.53
N VAL A 314 2.43 41.66 -3.93
CA VAL A 314 2.89 40.47 -3.23
C VAL A 314 3.61 39.52 -4.17
N GLU A 315 4.50 38.71 -3.61
CA GLU A 315 5.05 37.52 -4.25
C GLU A 315 4.52 36.29 -3.57
N VAL A 316 3.85 35.44 -4.33
CA VAL A 316 3.36 34.15 -3.85
C VAL A 316 4.23 33.02 -4.43
N THR A 317 4.63 32.05 -3.58
CA THR A 317 5.46 30.92 -3.96
C THR A 317 4.77 29.62 -3.61
N ASN A 318 4.76 28.67 -4.55
CA ASN A 318 4.18 27.35 -4.38
C ASN A 318 5.28 26.28 -4.30
N ASN A 319 5.66 25.88 -3.09
CA ASN A 319 6.56 24.76 -2.85
C ASN A 319 5.82 23.43 -2.63
N SER A 320 4.49 23.41 -2.84
CA SER A 320 3.72 22.18 -2.79
C SER A 320 3.88 21.37 -4.09
N LYS A 321 3.52 20.11 -4.06
CA LYS A 321 3.49 19.27 -5.28
C LYS A 321 2.28 19.52 -6.20
N TYR A 322 1.35 20.40 -5.78
CA TYR A 322 0.12 20.68 -6.51
C TYR A 322 0.18 22.02 -7.23
N ARG A 323 -0.58 22.15 -8.32
CA ARG A 323 -0.85 23.45 -8.92
C ARG A 323 -1.86 24.21 -8.08
N ILE A 324 -1.66 25.50 -7.93
CA ILE A 324 -2.53 26.40 -7.18
C ILE A 324 -3.22 27.35 -8.15
N GLN A 325 -4.53 27.49 -8.04
CA GLN A 325 -5.29 28.35 -8.93
C GLN A 325 -6.65 28.75 -8.32
N SER A 326 -7.23 29.83 -8.86
CA SER A 326 -8.48 30.44 -8.37
C SER A 326 -9.71 29.98 -9.13
N SER A 327 -9.71 28.75 -9.64
CA SER A 327 -10.85 28.17 -10.36
C SER A 327 -11.04 26.69 -9.98
N GLY A 328 -12.21 26.10 -10.27
CA GLY A 328 -12.53 24.72 -9.95
C GLY A 328 -13.30 24.52 -8.64
N PRO A 329 -13.41 23.26 -8.14
CA PRO A 329 -14.30 22.95 -7.02
C PRO A 329 -13.80 23.50 -5.66
N TYR A 330 -12.49 23.71 -5.50
CA TYR A 330 -11.87 24.23 -4.27
C TYR A 330 -10.84 25.32 -4.63
N PRO A 331 -11.27 26.50 -5.12
CA PRO A 331 -10.35 27.52 -5.57
C PRO A 331 -9.55 28.10 -4.41
N VAL A 332 -8.28 28.39 -4.66
CA VAL A 332 -7.41 29.08 -3.71
C VAL A 332 -7.28 30.52 -4.16
N ASN A 333 -7.63 31.46 -3.32
CA ASN A 333 -7.55 32.88 -3.55
C ASN A 333 -6.61 33.53 -2.51
N ILE A 334 -6.03 34.69 -2.86
CA ILE A 334 -5.44 35.57 -1.85
C ILE A 334 -6.58 36.37 -1.24
N CYS A 335 -6.54 36.56 0.07
CA CYS A 335 -7.49 37.37 0.82
C CYS A 335 -6.78 38.08 1.97
N TYR A 336 -7.51 38.87 2.72
CA TYR A 336 -6.93 39.60 3.85
C TYR A 336 -7.92 39.75 5.01
N HIS A 337 -7.33 40.03 6.19
CA HIS A 337 -8.00 40.48 7.39
C HIS A 337 -7.47 41.84 7.81
N TRP A 338 -8.31 42.69 8.39
CA TRP A 338 -7.86 43.85 9.14
C TRP A 338 -7.94 43.56 10.64
N ILE A 339 -6.89 43.88 11.35
CA ILE A 339 -6.69 43.54 12.77
C ILE A 339 -6.28 44.80 13.52
N ASP A 340 -6.84 45.01 14.69
CA ASP A 340 -6.39 46.09 15.62
C ASP A 340 -5.01 45.65 16.19
N PRO A 341 -3.97 46.45 15.99
CA PRO A 341 -2.61 46.09 16.39
C PRO A 341 -2.39 46.08 17.91
N ILE A 342 -3.31 46.64 18.71
CA ILE A 342 -3.21 46.73 20.17
C ILE A 342 -4.00 45.61 20.85
N THR A 343 -5.23 45.37 20.37
CA THR A 343 -6.15 44.40 20.99
C THR A 343 -6.13 43.01 20.33
N ASP A 344 -5.51 42.92 19.15
CA ASP A 344 -5.51 41.72 18.29
C ASP A 344 -6.90 41.29 17.84
N GLU A 345 -7.90 42.21 17.95
CA GLU A 345 -9.27 41.98 17.50
C GLU A 345 -9.38 42.13 15.97
N VAL A 346 -10.10 41.24 15.34
CA VAL A 346 -10.33 41.29 13.90
C VAL A 346 -11.38 42.33 13.58
N ILE A 347 -10.99 43.39 12.86
CA ILE A 347 -11.88 44.48 12.41
C ILE A 347 -12.67 44.03 11.18
N ILE A 348 -12.01 43.45 10.19
CA ILE A 348 -12.59 42.87 8.98
C ILE A 348 -12.02 41.48 8.79
N PHE A 349 -12.86 40.45 8.91
CA PHE A 349 -12.41 39.06 8.77
C PHE A 349 -12.34 38.64 7.31
N ASP A 350 -13.23 39.07 6.45
CA ASP A 350 -13.44 38.54 5.12
C ASP A 350 -13.26 39.65 4.06
N GLY A 351 -12.00 39.87 3.65
CA GLY A 351 -11.64 40.84 2.64
C GLY A 351 -11.99 40.40 1.20
N VAL A 352 -11.71 41.29 0.23
CA VAL A 352 -11.89 40.99 -1.19
C VAL A 352 -10.96 39.87 -1.64
N ARG A 353 -11.45 38.99 -2.53
CA ARG A 353 -10.65 37.89 -3.13
C ARG A 353 -9.85 38.43 -4.31
N THR A 354 -8.54 38.19 -4.26
CA THR A 354 -7.65 38.35 -5.42
C THR A 354 -7.33 36.98 -5.99
N LYS A 355 -7.56 36.82 -7.28
CA LYS A 355 -7.30 35.55 -7.98
C LYS A 355 -5.81 35.33 -8.21
N ILE A 356 -5.39 34.10 -8.11
CA ILE A 356 -4.05 33.63 -8.53
C ILE A 356 -4.16 33.25 -10.02
N GLU A 357 -3.78 34.16 -10.88
CA GLU A 357 -3.78 34.02 -12.34
C GLU A 357 -2.46 34.58 -12.90
N PRO A 358 -1.74 33.80 -13.73
CA PRO A 358 -2.01 32.41 -14.20
C PRO A 358 -1.88 31.37 -13.08
N THR A 359 -2.29 30.14 -13.38
CA THR A 359 -2.09 29.00 -12.47
C THR A 359 -0.63 28.91 -12.00
N LEU A 360 -0.41 28.84 -10.69
CA LEU A 360 0.90 28.75 -10.08
C LEU A 360 1.33 27.29 -9.95
N LEU A 361 2.30 26.85 -10.73
CA LEU A 361 2.80 25.48 -10.73
C LEU A 361 3.71 25.20 -9.52
N SER A 362 3.98 23.92 -9.26
CA SER A 362 4.91 23.50 -8.20
C SER A 362 6.32 24.09 -8.45
N GLY A 363 6.91 24.72 -7.45
CA GLY A 363 8.23 25.37 -7.51
C GLY A 363 8.25 26.75 -8.15
N GLU A 364 7.09 27.31 -8.57
CA GLU A 364 7.01 28.63 -9.17
C GLU A 364 6.70 29.72 -8.16
N SER A 365 7.09 30.95 -8.49
CA SER A 365 6.68 32.17 -7.83
C SER A 365 5.99 33.12 -8.80
N LEU A 366 4.99 33.86 -8.31
CA LEU A 366 4.19 34.80 -9.09
C LEU A 366 4.04 36.10 -8.33
N LYS A 367 4.24 37.24 -9.01
CA LYS A 367 3.97 38.57 -8.45
C LYS A 367 2.56 38.99 -8.84
N LEU A 368 1.80 39.47 -7.87
CA LEU A 368 0.41 39.86 -8.01
C LEU A 368 0.12 41.16 -7.25
N ASN A 369 -0.81 41.94 -7.75
CA ASN A 369 -1.40 43.06 -7.02
C ASN A 369 -2.70 42.58 -6.33
N VAL A 370 -2.70 42.68 -5.01
CA VAL A 370 -3.85 42.34 -4.18
C VAL A 370 -4.72 43.58 -3.98
N GLU A 371 -5.98 43.50 -4.41
CA GLU A 371 -6.97 44.57 -4.15
C GLU A 371 -7.35 44.56 -2.68
N VAL A 372 -7.23 45.72 -2.02
CA VAL A 372 -7.56 45.91 -0.62
C VAL A 372 -8.47 47.12 -0.44
N ILE A 373 -9.45 46.97 0.43
CA ILE A 373 -10.32 48.07 0.88
C ILE A 373 -9.97 48.42 2.31
N ALA A 374 -9.66 49.66 2.57
CA ALA A 374 -9.37 50.15 3.92
C ALA A 374 -10.61 50.10 4.82
N PRO A 375 -10.44 49.87 6.14
CA PRO A 375 -11.58 49.97 7.08
C PRO A 375 -12.10 51.41 7.23
N GLU A 376 -13.31 51.50 7.72
CA GLU A 376 -13.95 52.81 8.03
C GLU A 376 -13.47 53.41 9.37
N LEU A 377 -12.54 52.74 10.04
CA LEU A 377 -11.95 53.18 11.30
C LEU A 377 -10.57 53.78 11.05
N SER A 378 -10.38 55.03 11.51
CA SER A 378 -9.03 55.69 11.45
C SER A 378 -8.11 55.16 12.54
N GLY A 379 -6.82 55.11 12.23
CA GLY A 379 -5.77 54.68 13.15
C GLY A 379 -4.80 53.73 12.49
N LEU A 380 -3.82 53.31 13.26
CA LEU A 380 -2.90 52.25 12.83
C LEU A 380 -3.62 50.92 12.85
N SER A 381 -3.57 50.17 11.75
CA SER A 381 -4.22 48.88 11.60
C SER A 381 -3.24 47.89 10.98
N THR A 382 -3.33 46.65 11.38
CA THR A 382 -2.57 45.54 10.76
C THR A 382 -3.41 44.94 9.64
N LEU A 383 -2.88 44.96 8.41
CA LEU A 383 -3.39 44.21 7.26
C LEU A 383 -2.67 42.88 7.20
N ARG A 384 -3.42 41.79 7.41
CA ARG A 384 -2.95 40.41 7.29
C ARG A 384 -3.35 39.86 5.95
N LEU A 385 -2.37 39.61 5.08
CA LEU A 385 -2.56 38.95 3.80
C LEU A 385 -2.36 37.45 3.96
N THR A 386 -3.31 36.65 3.47
CA THR A 386 -3.26 35.19 3.58
C THR A 386 -3.94 34.54 2.36
N PHE A 387 -4.04 33.22 2.36
CA PHE A 387 -4.82 32.47 1.38
C PHE A 387 -6.10 31.96 2.01
N VAL A 388 -7.11 31.79 1.17
CA VAL A 388 -8.32 31.05 1.50
C VAL A 388 -8.57 29.98 0.43
N GLN A 389 -8.79 28.75 0.85
CA GLN A 389 -9.34 27.71 -0.03
C GLN A 389 -10.84 27.66 0.21
N GLU A 390 -11.60 28.09 -0.80
CA GLU A 390 -13.05 28.26 -0.68
C GLU A 390 -13.76 26.96 -0.29
N GLY A 391 -14.59 27.05 0.75
CA GLY A 391 -15.30 25.91 1.31
C GLY A 391 -14.45 24.89 2.08
N VAL A 392 -13.17 25.21 2.33
CA VAL A 392 -12.25 24.31 3.03
C VAL A 392 -11.65 24.97 4.27
N SER A 393 -10.82 26.02 4.13
CA SER A 393 -10.07 26.59 5.25
C SER A 393 -9.33 27.87 4.87
N TRP A 394 -9.11 28.72 5.85
CA TRP A 394 -8.14 29.82 5.82
C TRP A 394 -6.73 29.31 6.15
N PHE A 395 -5.68 29.93 5.57
CA PHE A 395 -4.30 29.43 5.74
C PHE A 395 -3.58 30.06 6.91
N ASP A 396 -4.08 31.15 7.46
CA ASP A 396 -3.58 31.77 8.70
C ASP A 396 -4.10 31.11 9.99
N GLU A 397 -5.01 30.14 9.88
CA GLU A 397 -5.41 29.32 11.02
C GLU A 397 -4.22 28.62 11.68
N SER A 398 -4.32 28.35 13.00
CA SER A 398 -3.26 27.84 13.87
C SER A 398 -2.52 26.59 13.34
N GLN A 399 -3.19 25.80 12.50
CA GLN A 399 -2.60 24.59 11.93
C GLN A 399 -1.65 24.87 10.75
N SER A 400 -1.87 25.94 9.97
CA SER A 400 -1.05 26.33 8.82
C SER A 400 -0.21 27.59 9.09
N ALA A 401 -0.81 28.64 9.64
CA ALA A 401 -0.18 29.90 10.00
C ALA A 401 0.61 30.55 8.83
N ILE A 402 -0.01 30.62 7.63
CA ILE A 402 0.58 31.22 6.43
C ILE A 402 -0.07 32.57 6.19
N PHE A 403 0.69 33.64 6.46
CA PHE A 403 0.26 35.03 6.26
C PHE A 403 1.45 35.98 6.16
N SER A 404 1.19 37.22 5.72
CA SER A 404 2.12 38.36 5.75
C SER A 404 1.38 39.54 6.39
N ASP A 405 1.88 40.06 7.51
CA ASP A 405 1.32 41.18 8.22
C ASP A 405 2.05 42.45 7.85
N ILE A 406 1.29 43.53 7.62
CA ILE A 406 1.84 44.87 7.40
C ILE A 406 1.04 45.90 8.20
N GLU A 407 1.71 46.95 8.68
CA GLU A 407 1.05 48.07 9.37
C GLU A 407 0.70 49.18 8.39
N VAL A 408 -0.53 49.64 8.39
CA VAL A 408 -1.04 50.68 7.51
C VAL A 408 -1.75 51.75 8.37
N LEU A 409 -1.44 53.02 8.13
CA LEU A 409 -2.14 54.11 8.77
C LEU A 409 -3.40 54.48 7.96
N VAL A 410 -4.58 54.27 8.54
CA VAL A 410 -5.87 54.70 7.99
C VAL A 410 -6.18 56.11 8.49
N LYS A 411 -6.34 57.04 7.56
CA LYS A 411 -6.56 58.48 7.83
C LYS A 411 -8.03 58.88 7.79
#